data_2e2310597b93a690aa3ab01c91602739
#
_entry.id   2e2310597b93a690aa3ab01c91602739
#
_cell.length_a   1.000
_cell.length_b   1.000
_cell.length_c   1.000
_cell.angle_alpha   90.00
_cell.angle_beta   90.00
_cell.angle_gamma   90.00
#
_symmetry.space_group_name_H-M   'P 1'
#
loop_
_entity.id
_entity.type
_entity.pdbx_description
1 polymer ?
#
loop_
_entity_poly.entity_id
_entity_poly.type
_entity_poly.pdbx_seq_one_letter_code
_entity_poly.pdbx_strand_id
1 'polypeptide(L)'
;MLKLSRIMALGAALFMGTSFAQAVEKPQEWELVNPTGVIRQAQIEPAARITTLEGKTIALRWNSKNNGDLVLDRIAELLARKYPSAKVIKTYRTNPELNIISGSAEKSDGIVKAIAAVKPDLVIAAQCD
;
A
#
# COMPACT_ATOMS: atom_id res chain seq x y z
N MET A 1 -75.64 21.73 40.96
CA MET A 1 -74.27 21.46 41.45
C MET A 1 -73.62 20.08 40.99
N LEU A 2 -74.33 19.27 40.21
CA LEU A 2 -73.81 17.93 39.81
C LEU A 2 -73.04 17.91 38.49
N LYS A 3 -72.97 18.95 37.72
CA LYS A 3 -72.29 18.93 36.39
C LYS A 3 -70.81 19.36 36.41
N LEU A 4 -70.42 20.09 37.47
CA LEU A 4 -68.99 20.56 37.54
C LEU A 4 -68.04 19.47 38.07
N SER A 5 -68.53 18.58 38.92
CA SER A 5 -67.73 17.51 39.48
C SER A 5 -67.33 16.36 38.45
N ARG A 6 -68.24 16.19 37.44
CA ARG A 6 -67.98 15.18 36.39
C ARG A 6 -66.97 15.64 35.35
N ILE A 7 -66.85 16.95 35.14
CA ILE A 7 -65.90 17.53 34.19
C ILE A 7 -64.45 17.46 34.81
N MET A 8 -64.35 17.72 36.11
CA MET A 8 -63.06 17.62 36.81
C MET A 8 -62.54 16.15 36.91
N ALA A 9 -63.44 15.19 37.04
CA ALA A 9 -63.05 13.76 37.08
C ALA A 9 -62.54 13.25 35.70
N LEU A 10 -63.08 13.77 34.60
CA LEU A 10 -62.61 13.41 33.24
C LEU A 10 -61.25 14.04 32.91
N GLY A 11 -60.99 15.25 33.40
CA GLY A 11 -59.69 15.92 33.20
C GLY A 11 -58.54 15.25 33.96
N ALA A 12 -58.82 14.73 35.17
CA ALA A 12 -57.78 14.05 35.94
C ALA A 12 -57.44 12.65 35.39
N ALA A 13 -58.38 11.97 34.74
CA ALA A 13 -58.14 10.66 34.12
C ALA A 13 -57.32 10.78 32.80
N LEU A 14 -57.33 11.90 32.10
CA LEU A 14 -56.54 12.10 30.89
C LEU A 14 -55.05 12.43 31.17
N PHE A 15 -54.73 12.87 32.39
CA PHE A 15 -53.37 13.27 32.77
C PHE A 15 -52.50 12.14 33.30
N MET A 16 -53.08 10.97 33.61
CA MET A 16 -52.35 9.81 34.16
C MET A 16 -51.85 8.81 33.10
N GLY A 17 -52.06 9.09 31.81
CA GLY A 17 -51.80 8.15 30.72
C GLY A 17 -50.51 8.36 29.91
N THR A 18 -49.71 9.40 30.20
CA THR A 18 -48.43 9.58 29.48
C THR A 18 -47.27 9.10 30.32
N SER A 19 -47.19 7.79 30.54
CA SER A 19 -45.92 7.17 30.88
C SER A 19 -45.05 7.26 29.64
N PHE A 20 -44.17 8.25 29.56
CA PHE A 20 -43.08 8.22 28.62
C PHE A 20 -42.22 7.00 28.94
N ALA A 21 -42.40 5.95 28.18
CA ALA A 21 -41.40 4.85 28.16
C ALA A 21 -40.11 5.47 27.67
N GLN A 22 -39.26 5.91 28.58
CA GLN A 22 -37.87 6.20 28.24
C GLN A 22 -37.27 4.88 27.75
N ALA A 23 -37.03 4.81 26.45
CA ALA A 23 -36.22 3.75 25.90
C ALA A 23 -34.84 3.89 26.56
N VAL A 24 -34.53 2.96 27.47
CA VAL A 24 -33.17 2.84 28.00
C VAL A 24 -32.32 2.39 26.82
N GLU A 25 -31.61 3.34 26.23
CA GLU A 25 -30.61 3.00 25.22
C GLU A 25 -29.64 2.01 25.85
N LYS A 26 -29.51 0.84 25.24
CA LYS A 26 -28.50 -0.13 25.66
C LYS A 26 -27.13 0.53 25.49
N PRO A 27 -26.25 0.40 26.49
CA PRO A 27 -24.87 0.87 26.33
C PRO A 27 -24.29 0.31 25.04
N GLN A 28 -23.70 1.18 24.23
CA GLN A 28 -23.05 0.75 23.00
C GLN A 28 -21.80 -0.05 23.37
N GLU A 29 -21.80 -1.33 23.03
CA GLU A 29 -20.63 -2.19 23.21
C GLU A 29 -19.67 -1.96 22.04
N TRP A 30 -18.44 -1.56 22.37
CA TRP A 30 -17.36 -1.39 21.41
C TRP A 30 -16.43 -2.59 21.48
N GLU A 31 -16.25 -3.28 20.38
CA GLU A 31 -15.21 -4.29 20.25
C GLU A 31 -13.91 -3.62 19.79
N LEU A 32 -12.88 -3.73 20.63
CA LEU A 32 -11.55 -3.21 20.28
C LEU A 32 -10.88 -4.19 19.31
N VAL A 33 -10.86 -3.84 18.04
CA VAL A 33 -10.20 -4.63 17.00
C VAL A 33 -8.74 -4.21 16.92
N ASN A 34 -7.81 -5.16 17.03
CA ASN A 34 -6.40 -4.89 16.82
C ASN A 34 -6.15 -4.65 15.32
N PRO A 35 -5.80 -3.42 14.88
CA PRO A 35 -5.63 -3.10 13.47
C PRO A 35 -4.35 -3.67 12.85
N THR A 36 -3.42 -4.20 13.66
CA THR A 36 -2.14 -4.72 13.16
C THR A 36 -2.28 -6.01 12.36
N GLY A 37 -3.43 -6.70 12.45
CA GLY A 37 -3.66 -7.95 11.73
C GLY A 37 -2.65 -9.05 12.09
N VAL A 38 -2.78 -10.19 11.44
CA VAL A 38 -1.81 -11.28 11.53
C VAL A 38 -0.85 -11.15 10.36
N ILE A 39 0.38 -10.73 10.62
CA ILE A 39 1.43 -10.70 9.60
C ILE A 39 1.80 -12.15 9.28
N ARG A 40 1.29 -12.67 8.18
CA ARG A 40 1.77 -13.93 7.61
C ARG A 40 3.07 -13.64 6.86
N GLN A 41 4.18 -13.75 7.55
CA GLN A 41 5.48 -13.72 6.87
C GLN A 41 5.59 -14.96 5.98
N ALA A 42 5.49 -14.78 4.67
CA ALA A 42 6.02 -15.79 3.77
C ALA A 42 7.52 -15.90 4.06
N GLN A 43 8.00 -17.09 4.39
CA GLN A 43 9.44 -17.33 4.52
C GLN A 43 10.04 -17.26 3.10
N ILE A 44 10.44 -16.07 2.70
CA ILE A 44 11.18 -15.85 1.45
C ILE A 44 12.64 -15.84 1.82
N GLU A 45 13.39 -16.83 1.35
CA GLU A 45 14.83 -16.84 1.50
C GLU A 45 15.43 -15.77 0.58
N PRO A 46 16.18 -14.78 1.13
CA PRO A 46 16.79 -13.76 0.31
C PRO A 46 17.86 -14.38 -0.60
N ALA A 47 18.00 -13.82 -1.80
CA ALA A 47 19.07 -14.22 -2.71
C ALA A 47 20.46 -14.08 -2.06
N ALA A 48 21.35 -14.97 -2.41
CA ALA A 48 22.74 -14.93 -1.93
C ALA A 48 23.37 -13.57 -2.27
N ARG A 49 24.09 -12.99 -1.31
CA ARG A 49 24.77 -11.70 -1.52
C ARG A 49 25.94 -11.87 -2.47
N ILE A 50 26.02 -10.98 -3.46
CA ILE A 50 27.21 -10.89 -4.32
C ILE A 50 28.36 -10.23 -3.54
N THR A 51 29.55 -10.75 -3.71
CA THR A 51 30.77 -10.28 -3.01
C THR A 51 31.58 -9.28 -3.82
N THR A 52 31.39 -9.25 -5.14
CA THR A 52 32.04 -8.31 -6.06
C THR A 52 31.09 -7.93 -7.20
N LEU A 53 31.30 -6.76 -7.78
CA LEU A 53 30.60 -6.32 -8.99
C LEU A 53 31.43 -6.55 -10.27
N GLU A 54 32.68 -7.00 -10.14
CA GLU A 54 33.53 -7.29 -11.29
C GLU A 54 32.93 -8.40 -12.17
N GLY A 55 32.82 -8.14 -13.46
CA GLY A 55 32.27 -9.06 -14.45
C GLY A 55 30.75 -9.31 -14.31
N LYS A 56 30.07 -8.62 -13.40
CA LYS A 56 28.65 -8.80 -13.12
C LYS A 56 27.75 -8.01 -14.06
N THR A 57 26.58 -8.56 -14.34
CA THR A 57 25.52 -7.85 -15.08
C THR A 57 24.63 -7.11 -14.10
N ILE A 58 24.54 -5.79 -14.25
CA ILE A 58 23.76 -4.92 -13.37
C ILE A 58 22.63 -4.28 -14.19
N ALA A 59 21.39 -4.56 -13.84
CA ALA A 59 20.24 -3.95 -14.46
C ALA A 59 19.78 -2.72 -13.65
N LEU A 60 19.56 -1.60 -14.35
CA LEU A 60 19.04 -0.39 -13.75
C LEU A 60 17.59 -0.21 -14.17
N ARG A 61 16.68 -0.07 -13.20
CA ARG A 61 15.24 0.07 -13.43
C ARG A 61 14.71 1.41 -12.90
N TRP A 62 13.87 2.06 -13.67
CA TRP A 62 13.18 3.31 -13.32
C TRP A 62 11.66 3.15 -13.43
N ASN A 63 10.89 3.89 -12.62
CA ASN A 63 9.42 3.86 -12.60
C ASN A 63 8.75 5.11 -13.21
N SER A 64 9.44 5.86 -14.06
CA SER A 64 9.01 7.13 -14.70
C SER A 64 8.80 8.31 -13.77
N LYS A 65 9.15 8.20 -12.50
CA LYS A 65 9.03 9.35 -11.59
C LYS A 65 10.21 10.29 -11.71
N ASN A 66 9.99 11.56 -11.38
CA ASN A 66 10.95 12.64 -11.60
C ASN A 66 12.36 12.33 -11.10
N ASN A 67 13.35 12.63 -11.92
CA ASN A 67 14.80 12.55 -11.64
C ASN A 67 15.36 11.14 -11.36
N GLY A 68 14.54 10.08 -11.36
CA GLY A 68 15.03 8.71 -11.12
C GLY A 68 15.99 8.25 -12.22
N ASP A 69 15.74 8.62 -13.47
CA ASP A 69 16.62 8.35 -14.62
C ASP A 69 17.96 9.07 -14.49
N LEU A 70 17.99 10.32 -14.04
CA LEU A 70 19.22 11.08 -13.81
C LEU A 70 20.10 10.45 -12.73
N VAL A 71 19.46 9.99 -11.64
CA VAL A 71 20.15 9.27 -10.56
C VAL A 71 20.75 7.97 -11.09
N LEU A 72 19.98 7.20 -11.86
CA LEU A 72 20.44 5.93 -12.43
C LEU A 72 21.54 6.15 -13.49
N ASP A 73 21.46 7.21 -14.28
CA ASP A 73 22.52 7.57 -15.22
C ASP A 73 23.83 7.85 -14.47
N ARG A 74 23.75 8.59 -13.37
CA ARG A 74 24.92 8.86 -12.52
C ARG A 74 25.49 7.62 -11.87
N ILE A 75 24.63 6.72 -11.40
CA ILE A 75 25.05 5.41 -10.87
C ILE A 75 25.75 4.60 -11.94
N ALA A 76 25.22 4.56 -13.17
CA ALA A 76 25.86 3.87 -14.28
C ALA A 76 27.27 4.37 -14.57
N GLU A 77 27.48 5.70 -14.58
CA GLU A 77 28.80 6.31 -14.77
C GLU A 77 29.78 5.93 -13.65
N LEU A 78 29.33 5.94 -12.41
CA LEU A 78 30.15 5.59 -11.25
C LEU A 78 30.53 4.11 -11.26
N LEU A 79 29.59 3.22 -11.63
CA LEU A 79 29.83 1.81 -11.79
C LEU A 79 30.86 1.53 -12.89
N ALA A 80 30.69 2.15 -14.06
CA ALA A 80 31.62 1.99 -15.17
C ALA A 80 33.06 2.43 -14.83
N ARG A 81 33.20 3.47 -14.01
CA ARG A 81 34.53 3.93 -13.54
C ARG A 81 35.13 3.02 -12.49
N LYS A 82 34.34 2.52 -11.56
CA LYS A 82 34.82 1.73 -10.41
C LYS A 82 34.98 0.24 -10.77
N TYR A 83 34.13 -0.27 -11.65
CA TYR A 83 34.07 -1.67 -12.06
C TYR A 83 34.00 -1.76 -13.60
N PRO A 84 35.12 -1.52 -14.31
CA PRO A 84 35.13 -1.45 -15.79
C PRO A 84 34.68 -2.73 -16.47
N SER A 85 34.80 -3.89 -15.79
CA SER A 85 34.37 -5.18 -16.30
C SER A 85 32.87 -5.47 -16.06
N ALA A 86 32.18 -4.64 -15.28
CA ALA A 86 30.76 -4.82 -15.04
C ALA A 86 29.93 -4.38 -16.25
N LYS A 87 28.92 -5.18 -16.61
CA LYS A 87 27.99 -4.86 -17.68
C LYS A 87 26.77 -4.16 -17.08
N VAL A 88 26.66 -2.84 -17.28
CA VAL A 88 25.52 -2.03 -16.82
C VAL A 88 24.49 -1.94 -17.92
N ILE A 89 23.25 -2.39 -17.66
CA ILE A 89 22.12 -2.36 -18.58
C ILE A 89 21.07 -1.37 -18.04
N LYS A 90 20.85 -0.29 -18.79
CA LYS A 90 19.82 0.70 -18.49
C LYS A 90 18.48 0.22 -19.05
N THR A 91 17.76 -0.65 -18.33
CA THR A 91 16.50 -1.25 -18.80
C THR A 91 15.45 -0.17 -19.13
N TYR A 92 15.49 0.95 -18.46
CA TYR A 92 14.62 2.09 -18.73
C TYR A 92 14.88 2.79 -20.09
N ARG A 93 16.02 2.51 -20.72
CA ARG A 93 16.34 2.97 -22.08
C ARG A 93 16.06 1.91 -23.13
N THR A 94 16.30 0.63 -22.79
CA THR A 94 16.11 -0.50 -23.71
C THR A 94 14.65 -0.95 -23.81
N ASN A 95 13.88 -0.77 -22.72
CA ASN A 95 12.48 -1.19 -22.59
C ASN A 95 11.63 -0.06 -21.98
N PRO A 96 11.50 1.09 -22.64
CA PRO A 96 10.85 2.28 -22.07
C PRO A 96 9.37 2.05 -21.72
N GLU A 97 8.69 1.11 -22.38
CA GLU A 97 7.31 0.71 -22.11
C GLU A 97 7.11 0.10 -20.71
N LEU A 98 8.20 -0.33 -20.08
CA LEU A 98 8.19 -0.90 -18.73
C LEU A 98 8.51 0.12 -17.64
N ASN A 99 8.74 1.38 -18.00
CA ASN A 99 8.96 2.49 -17.06
C ASN A 99 7.64 2.94 -16.45
N ILE A 100 6.90 2.03 -15.85
CA ILE A 100 5.59 2.26 -15.26
C ILE A 100 5.60 1.85 -13.79
N ILE A 101 4.64 2.41 -13.04
CA ILE A 101 4.34 1.94 -11.70
C ILE A 101 3.59 0.60 -11.81
N SER A 102 4.02 -0.37 -11.03
CA SER A 102 3.35 -1.65 -10.90
C SER A 102 2.03 -1.50 -10.16
N GLY A 103 0.94 -1.36 -10.89
CA GLY A 103 -0.42 -1.20 -10.33
C GLY A 103 -1.28 -2.46 -10.42
N SER A 104 -0.75 -3.56 -10.99
CA SER A 104 -1.43 -4.86 -11.08
C SER A 104 -0.41 -5.99 -11.13
N ALA A 105 -0.86 -7.22 -10.82
CA ALA A 105 -0.01 -8.42 -10.90
C ALA A 105 0.56 -8.62 -12.30
N GLU A 106 -0.24 -8.46 -13.35
CA GLU A 106 0.19 -8.60 -14.75
C GLU A 106 1.29 -7.61 -15.14
N LYS A 107 1.16 -6.34 -14.72
CA LYS A 107 2.20 -5.32 -14.95
C LYS A 107 3.48 -5.66 -14.21
N SER A 108 3.36 -6.12 -12.96
CA SER A 108 4.50 -6.59 -12.17
C SER A 108 5.23 -7.74 -12.85
N ASP A 109 4.48 -8.74 -13.31
CA ASP A 109 5.04 -9.90 -14.00
C ASP A 109 5.72 -9.52 -15.31
N GLY A 110 5.15 -8.58 -16.08
CA GLY A 110 5.76 -8.04 -17.28
C GLY A 110 7.12 -7.39 -17.00
N ILE A 111 7.18 -6.54 -15.97
CA ILE A 111 8.41 -5.87 -15.53
C ILE A 111 9.46 -6.90 -15.09
N VAL A 112 9.05 -7.87 -14.24
CA VAL A 112 9.95 -8.92 -13.73
C VAL A 112 10.51 -9.76 -14.87
N LYS A 113 9.66 -10.19 -15.81
CA LYS A 113 10.09 -10.98 -16.99
C LYS A 113 11.08 -10.23 -17.85
N ALA A 114 10.86 -8.94 -18.11
CA ALA A 114 11.76 -8.12 -18.91
C ALA A 114 13.12 -7.91 -18.22
N ILE A 115 13.13 -7.69 -16.91
CA ILE A 115 14.38 -7.60 -16.15
C ILE A 115 15.08 -8.96 -16.10
N ALA A 116 14.36 -10.06 -15.88
CA ALA A 116 14.91 -11.39 -15.85
C ALA A 116 15.53 -11.81 -17.21
N ALA A 117 14.98 -11.33 -18.32
CA ALA A 117 15.48 -11.61 -19.68
C ALA A 117 16.95 -11.17 -19.88
N VAL A 118 17.40 -10.13 -19.20
CA VAL A 118 18.80 -9.69 -19.27
C VAL A 118 19.71 -10.44 -18.30
N LYS A 119 19.18 -11.40 -17.53
CA LYS A 119 19.89 -12.25 -16.57
C LYS A 119 20.83 -11.47 -15.64
N PRO A 120 20.32 -10.49 -14.88
CA PRO A 120 21.15 -9.66 -14.05
C PRO A 120 21.60 -10.42 -12.79
N ASP A 121 22.84 -10.17 -12.35
CA ASP A 121 23.32 -10.56 -11.03
C ASP A 121 22.83 -9.60 -9.94
N LEU A 122 22.56 -8.32 -10.32
CA LEU A 122 22.09 -7.27 -9.45
C LEU A 122 21.09 -6.38 -10.18
N VAL A 123 20.03 -5.98 -9.47
CA VAL A 123 19.09 -4.94 -9.95
C VAL A 123 19.15 -3.74 -9.02
N ILE A 124 19.34 -2.55 -9.59
CA ILE A 124 19.24 -1.28 -8.87
C ILE A 124 18.03 -0.55 -9.41
N ALA A 125 17.07 -0.25 -8.55
CA ALA A 125 15.84 0.42 -8.94
C ALA A 125 15.75 1.81 -8.29
N ALA A 126 15.42 2.83 -9.09
CA ALA A 126 14.97 4.12 -8.60
C ALA A 126 13.45 4.12 -8.63
N GLN A 127 12.85 4.05 -7.45
CA GLN A 127 11.42 4.20 -7.24
C GLN A 127 11.20 5.49 -6.45
N CYS A 128 10.93 6.56 -7.18
CA CYS A 128 10.59 7.86 -6.61
C CYS A 128 9.07 7.98 -6.53
N ASP A 129 8.56 8.79 -5.62
CA ASP A 129 7.12 9.13 -5.49
C ASP A 129 6.79 10.41 -6.28
#